data_734728a3e4b432400869cf18155f617e
#
_entry.id   734728a3e4b432400869cf18155f617e
#
_cell.length_a   1.000
_cell.length_b   1.000
_cell.length_c   1.000
_cell.angle_alpha   90.00
_cell.angle_beta   90.00
_cell.angle_gamma   90.00
#
_symmetry.space_group_name_H-M   'P 1'
#
loop_
_entity.id
_entity.type
_entity.pdbx_description
1 polymer ?
#
loop_
_entity_poly.entity_id
_entity_poly.type
_entity_poly.pdbx_seq_one_letter_code
_entity_poly.pdbx_strand_id
1 'polypeptide(L)'
;MHPISDREKAGLHGPVRTCVVETLPDAKSHLTTTEYDPDGRLLTFGFTNSDDTGWSTANTYDVDGRLTRTISGNSREPGVESVYTYDRAGRVLSITNSPHEGDKIDFHFDEQGHKTATQRFGSRTFQRARTTAYAVSVWEAADSGGGVPIGGSIVSIYDGHDEPAEARVLDPAGQTVTRFVRTFDANGRVVEVNQELENPGLMLANMLPAEEQAKLDDKGMEALNKEAKAMFSGLRGSGSSYSYDAHGRIVESRERNFAFEKITTIDYNAQGDRVEERRAITNNCAFPESSSPGVPNENSKFQYGYQYDSYGNWVELTINHSSRTDEPLSVNRRAS
;
A
#
# COMPACT_ATOMS: atom_id res chain seq x y z
N MET A 1 -5.60 22.06 16.17
CA MET A 1 -4.46 21.85 15.26
C MET A 1 -4.99 22.00 13.85
N HIS A 2 -4.32 22.77 12.98
CA HIS A 2 -4.64 22.71 11.55
C HIS A 2 -4.17 21.35 11.00
N PRO A 3 -4.99 20.67 10.18
CA PRO A 3 -4.55 19.46 9.55
C PRO A 3 -3.31 19.73 8.66
N ILE A 4 -2.32 18.86 8.73
CA ILE A 4 -1.09 18.95 7.93
C ILE A 4 -1.48 18.81 6.45
N SER A 5 -1.09 19.78 5.62
CA SER A 5 -1.38 19.77 4.18
C SER A 5 -0.63 18.65 3.45
N ASP A 6 -1.08 18.28 2.23
CA ASP A 6 -0.41 17.25 1.42
C ASP A 6 1.02 17.68 1.06
N ARG A 7 1.25 18.98 0.86
CA ARG A 7 2.57 19.56 0.64
C ARG A 7 3.49 19.34 1.85
N GLU A 8 3.00 19.59 3.06
CA GLU A 8 3.77 19.38 4.29
C GLU A 8 4.02 17.89 4.55
N LYS A 9 3.04 17.01 4.26
CA LYS A 9 3.22 15.55 4.31
C LYS A 9 4.31 15.07 3.34
N ALA A 10 4.48 15.77 2.21
CA ALA A 10 5.57 15.50 1.26
C ALA A 10 6.93 16.07 1.71
N GLY A 11 7.03 16.63 2.92
CA GLY A 11 8.25 17.24 3.45
C GLY A 11 8.68 18.48 2.68
N LEU A 12 7.72 19.27 2.16
CA LEU A 12 7.96 20.50 1.44
C LEU A 12 7.65 21.70 2.35
N HIS A 13 8.61 22.61 2.46
CA HIS A 13 8.53 23.83 3.25
C HIS A 13 8.36 25.07 2.35
N GLY A 14 7.65 26.08 2.86
CA GLY A 14 7.40 27.31 2.12
C GLY A 14 6.26 27.21 1.10
N PRO A 15 6.09 28.23 0.25
CA PRO A 15 4.95 28.34 -0.67
C PRO A 15 5.18 27.56 -1.99
N VAL A 16 5.60 26.30 -1.89
CA VAL A 16 5.86 25.46 -3.06
C VAL A 16 4.54 25.13 -3.78
N ARG A 17 4.47 25.43 -5.06
CA ARG A 17 3.36 25.08 -5.94
C ARG A 17 3.66 23.86 -6.81
N THR A 18 4.90 23.76 -7.27
CA THR A 18 5.34 22.64 -8.13
C THR A 18 6.61 22.03 -7.56
N CYS A 19 6.64 20.70 -7.49
CA CYS A 19 7.82 19.94 -7.14
C CYS A 19 8.14 18.97 -8.28
N VAL A 20 9.37 19.06 -8.80
CA VAL A 20 9.87 18.17 -9.84
C VAL A 20 11.02 17.38 -9.28
N VAL A 21 10.96 16.06 -9.40
CA VAL A 21 12.03 15.13 -8.99
C VAL A 21 12.51 14.38 -10.21
N GLU A 22 13.80 14.52 -10.50
CA GLU A 22 14.48 13.85 -11.59
C GLU A 22 15.47 12.82 -11.04
N THR A 23 15.34 11.58 -11.44
CA THR A 23 16.26 10.49 -11.03
C THR A 23 17.31 10.27 -12.11
N LEU A 24 18.59 10.39 -11.74
CA LEU A 24 19.78 10.26 -12.57
C LEU A 24 20.75 9.24 -11.93
N PRO A 25 21.63 8.56 -12.64
CA PRO A 25 21.66 8.24 -14.07
C PRO A 25 21.39 6.73 -14.26
N ASP A 26 20.49 6.38 -15.08
CA ASP A 26 20.50 5.09 -15.77
C ASP A 26 19.65 5.25 -17.03
N ALA A 27 19.77 4.32 -17.98
CA ALA A 27 19.01 4.32 -19.25
C ALA A 27 17.47 4.43 -19.09
N LYS A 28 16.98 4.71 -17.88
CA LYS A 28 15.57 4.90 -17.49
C LYS A 28 15.44 6.08 -16.53
N SER A 29 15.93 7.26 -16.92
CA SER A 29 15.60 8.47 -16.18
C SER A 29 14.07 8.63 -16.12
N HIS A 30 13.54 8.91 -14.94
CA HIS A 30 12.11 9.24 -14.78
C HIS A 30 11.97 10.58 -14.08
N LEU A 31 10.97 11.31 -14.55
CA LEU A 31 10.60 12.61 -14.03
C LEU A 31 9.30 12.46 -13.24
N THR A 32 9.31 12.85 -11.98
CA THR A 32 8.10 12.95 -11.18
C THR A 32 7.73 14.42 -11.03
N THR A 33 6.48 14.76 -11.32
CA THR A 33 5.96 16.12 -11.16
C THR A 33 4.77 16.10 -10.21
N THR A 34 4.77 17.01 -9.24
CA THR A 34 3.70 17.18 -8.26
C THR A 34 3.29 18.64 -8.22
N GLU A 35 1.99 18.91 -8.25
CA GLU A 35 1.44 20.27 -8.17
C GLU A 35 0.50 20.38 -6.96
N TYR A 36 0.56 21.54 -6.30
CA TYR A 36 -0.25 21.87 -5.13
C TYR A 36 -1.03 23.17 -5.35
N ASP A 37 -2.20 23.23 -4.76
CA ASP A 37 -2.93 24.49 -4.66
C ASP A 37 -2.30 25.44 -3.58
N PRO A 38 -2.78 26.68 -3.45
CA PRO A 38 -2.28 27.61 -2.44
C PRO A 38 -2.39 27.09 -1.00
N ASP A 39 -3.39 26.26 -0.70
CA ASP A 39 -3.62 25.65 0.62
C ASP A 39 -2.74 24.42 0.85
N GLY A 40 -1.96 24.01 -0.16
CA GLY A 40 -1.05 22.85 -0.09
C GLY A 40 -1.74 21.52 -0.34
N ARG A 41 -2.95 21.50 -0.93
CA ARG A 41 -3.63 20.26 -1.36
C ARG A 41 -3.05 19.79 -2.68
N LEU A 42 -2.92 18.48 -2.85
CA LEU A 42 -2.38 17.84 -4.04
C LEU A 42 -3.34 18.00 -5.23
N LEU A 43 -2.97 18.77 -6.25
CA LEU A 43 -3.74 18.91 -7.50
C LEU A 43 -3.39 17.80 -8.49
N THR A 44 -2.10 17.64 -8.77
CA THR A 44 -1.63 16.63 -9.72
C THR A 44 -0.40 15.92 -9.19
N PHE A 45 -0.26 14.67 -9.56
CA PHE A 45 0.94 13.89 -9.37
C PHE A 45 1.15 13.03 -10.60
N GLY A 46 2.36 12.96 -11.11
CA GLY A 46 2.66 12.11 -12.24
C GLY A 46 4.13 11.75 -12.32
N PHE A 47 4.41 10.66 -12.99
CA PHE A 47 5.77 10.33 -13.41
C PHE A 47 5.80 10.00 -14.91
N THR A 48 6.91 10.34 -15.54
CA THR A 48 7.18 10.06 -16.96
C THR A 48 8.54 9.38 -17.04
N ASN A 49 8.61 8.26 -17.75
CA ASN A 49 9.84 7.55 -18.06
C ASN A 49 10.50 8.15 -19.31
N SER A 50 11.76 7.77 -19.56
CA SER A 50 12.51 8.18 -20.74
C SER A 50 11.92 7.74 -22.09
N ASP A 51 11.00 6.78 -22.09
CA ASP A 51 10.25 6.30 -23.27
C ASP A 51 8.88 6.97 -23.42
N ASP A 52 8.63 8.11 -22.76
CA ASP A 52 7.37 8.83 -22.69
C ASP A 52 6.18 8.00 -22.13
N THR A 53 6.46 6.85 -21.54
CA THR A 53 5.46 6.15 -20.76
C THR A 53 5.38 6.77 -19.37
N GLY A 54 4.19 6.79 -18.79
CA GLY A 54 4.03 7.39 -17.48
C GLY A 54 2.66 7.14 -16.90
N TRP A 55 2.48 7.63 -15.70
CA TRP A 55 1.23 7.56 -14.97
C TRP A 55 0.97 8.90 -14.27
N SER A 56 -0.28 9.30 -14.21
CA SER A 56 -0.67 10.54 -13.55
C SER A 56 -1.95 10.38 -12.76
N THR A 57 -2.09 11.25 -11.76
CA THR A 57 -3.31 11.47 -10.99
C THR A 57 -3.64 12.95 -11.01
N ALA A 58 -4.93 13.28 -11.17
CA ALA A 58 -5.45 14.63 -11.02
C ALA A 58 -6.61 14.62 -10.03
N ASN A 59 -6.58 15.54 -9.07
CA ASN A 59 -7.55 15.67 -7.99
C ASN A 59 -8.41 16.94 -8.18
N THR A 60 -9.69 16.83 -7.84
CA THR A 60 -10.64 17.94 -7.82
C THR A 60 -11.26 18.05 -6.43
N TYR A 61 -11.34 19.28 -5.94
CA TYR A 61 -11.89 19.57 -4.60
C TYR A 61 -13.14 20.46 -4.74
N ASP A 62 -14.05 20.34 -3.78
CA ASP A 62 -15.19 21.27 -3.64
C ASP A 62 -14.76 22.58 -2.94
N VAL A 63 -15.73 23.46 -2.77
CA VAL A 63 -15.51 24.76 -2.11
C VAL A 63 -15.11 24.65 -0.64
N ASP A 64 -15.44 23.55 0.00
CA ASP A 64 -15.06 23.26 1.40
C ASP A 64 -13.70 22.56 1.48
N GLY A 65 -13.03 22.32 0.34
CA GLY A 65 -11.72 21.70 0.26
C GLY A 65 -11.75 20.17 0.37
N ARG A 66 -12.90 19.52 0.18
CA ARG A 66 -13.03 18.06 0.19
C ARG A 66 -12.76 17.50 -1.20
N LEU A 67 -12.03 16.40 -1.27
CA LEU A 67 -11.71 15.70 -2.50
C LEU A 67 -12.97 15.09 -3.12
N THR A 68 -13.43 15.60 -4.26
CA THR A 68 -14.66 15.12 -4.92
C THR A 68 -14.39 14.14 -6.05
N ARG A 69 -13.20 14.23 -6.64
CA ARG A 69 -12.86 13.44 -7.83
C ARG A 69 -11.35 13.22 -7.93
N THR A 70 -10.97 12.03 -8.31
CA THR A 70 -9.60 11.69 -8.72
C THR A 70 -9.64 11.00 -10.07
N ILE A 71 -8.79 11.41 -11.01
CA ILE A 71 -8.56 10.69 -12.26
C ILE A 71 -7.14 10.16 -12.22
N SER A 72 -6.96 8.86 -12.38
CA SER A 72 -5.65 8.20 -12.39
C SER A 72 -5.51 7.31 -13.60
N GLY A 73 -4.40 7.42 -14.32
CA GLY A 73 -4.18 6.59 -15.51
C GLY A 73 -2.78 6.70 -16.06
N ASN A 74 -2.49 5.84 -17.03
CA ASN A 74 -1.27 5.91 -17.81
C ASN A 74 -1.53 6.62 -19.15
N SER A 75 -0.47 6.96 -19.88
CA SER A 75 -0.57 7.68 -21.16
C SER A 75 -1.19 6.85 -22.30
N ARG A 76 -1.44 5.55 -22.10
CA ARG A 76 -1.89 4.62 -23.16
C ARG A 76 -3.31 4.09 -22.95
N GLU A 77 -3.86 4.22 -21.74
CA GLU A 77 -5.17 3.66 -21.38
C GLU A 77 -6.07 4.72 -20.75
N PRO A 78 -7.39 4.61 -20.92
CA PRO A 78 -8.33 5.46 -20.22
C PRO A 78 -8.08 5.43 -18.72
N GLY A 79 -8.04 6.60 -18.10
CA GLY A 79 -7.84 6.73 -16.67
C GLY A 79 -9.00 6.15 -15.87
N VAL A 80 -8.70 5.69 -14.65
CA VAL A 80 -9.72 5.35 -13.66
C VAL A 80 -10.17 6.63 -12.97
N GLU A 81 -11.46 6.89 -13.02
CA GLU A 81 -12.09 7.98 -12.29
C GLU A 81 -12.65 7.46 -10.98
N SER A 82 -12.28 8.10 -9.88
CA SER A 82 -12.83 7.86 -8.55
C SER A 82 -13.68 9.08 -8.14
N VAL A 83 -14.94 8.86 -7.82
CA VAL A 83 -15.88 9.90 -7.36
C VAL A 83 -16.20 9.67 -5.89
N TYR A 84 -16.07 10.73 -5.08
CA TYR A 84 -16.27 10.72 -3.64
C TYR A 84 -17.61 11.37 -3.28
N THR A 85 -18.38 10.73 -2.42
CA THR A 85 -19.59 11.32 -1.85
C THR A 85 -19.45 11.49 -0.35
N TYR A 86 -20.15 12.48 0.21
CA TYR A 86 -20.02 12.87 1.61
C TYR A 86 -21.38 12.95 2.29
N ASP A 87 -21.41 12.71 3.60
CA ASP A 87 -22.57 12.99 4.44
C ASP A 87 -22.63 14.49 4.81
N ARG A 88 -23.68 14.87 5.53
CA ARG A 88 -23.87 16.26 5.99
C ARG A 88 -22.81 16.71 6.99
N ALA A 89 -22.13 15.81 7.66
CA ALA A 89 -21.04 16.08 8.59
C ALA A 89 -19.67 16.17 7.88
N GLY A 90 -19.63 15.98 6.54
CA GLY A 90 -18.40 16.00 5.74
C GLY A 90 -17.59 14.71 5.78
N ARG A 91 -18.17 13.59 6.25
CA ARG A 91 -17.51 12.29 6.25
C ARG A 91 -17.76 11.58 4.92
N VAL A 92 -16.75 10.89 4.39
CA VAL A 92 -16.87 10.11 3.14
C VAL A 92 -17.89 9.00 3.31
N LEU A 93 -18.92 8.96 2.44
CA LEU A 93 -19.94 7.90 2.39
C LEU A 93 -19.59 6.84 1.35
N SER A 94 -19.10 7.24 0.19
CA SER A 94 -18.71 6.25 -0.81
C SER A 94 -17.63 6.77 -1.75
N ILE A 95 -16.89 5.84 -2.35
CA ILE A 95 -15.98 6.06 -3.47
C ILE A 95 -16.39 5.09 -4.56
N THR A 96 -16.68 5.61 -5.76
CA THR A 96 -17.09 4.83 -6.93
C THR A 96 -16.03 4.96 -8.01
N ASN A 97 -15.61 3.86 -8.62
CA ASN A 97 -14.60 3.84 -9.66
C ASN A 97 -15.20 3.56 -11.04
N SER A 98 -14.79 4.33 -12.06
CA SER A 98 -15.17 4.17 -13.47
C SER A 98 -13.90 4.05 -14.33
N PRO A 99 -13.84 3.22 -15.38
CA PRO A 99 -14.94 2.46 -16.02
C PRO A 99 -15.23 1.09 -15.36
N HIS A 100 -14.78 0.87 -14.16
CA HIS A 100 -14.84 -0.40 -13.48
C HIS A 100 -16.19 -0.57 -12.77
N GLU A 101 -17.21 -0.93 -13.53
CA GLU A 101 -18.54 -1.21 -12.98
C GLU A 101 -18.46 -2.24 -11.84
N GLY A 102 -19.01 -1.87 -10.69
CA GLY A 102 -19.01 -2.71 -9.50
C GLY A 102 -17.87 -2.48 -8.51
N ASP A 103 -16.82 -1.76 -8.90
CA ASP A 103 -15.78 -1.36 -7.95
C ASP A 103 -16.27 -0.17 -7.11
N LYS A 104 -16.53 -0.43 -5.84
CA LYS A 104 -17.09 0.57 -4.93
C LYS A 104 -16.61 0.36 -3.50
N ILE A 105 -16.37 1.46 -2.81
CA ILE A 105 -16.16 1.47 -1.36
C ILE A 105 -17.33 2.21 -0.73
N ASP A 106 -18.05 1.55 0.18
CA ASP A 106 -19.10 2.13 0.97
C ASP A 106 -18.63 2.25 2.43
N PHE A 107 -18.81 3.44 3.03
CA PHE A 107 -18.51 3.70 4.43
C PHE A 107 -19.82 3.78 5.22
N HIS A 108 -19.85 3.09 6.35
CA HIS A 108 -20.96 3.09 7.29
C HIS A 108 -20.48 3.61 8.64
N PHE A 109 -21.30 4.41 9.29
CA PHE A 109 -21.03 4.92 10.64
C PHE A 109 -22.19 4.51 11.54
N ASP A 110 -21.87 3.91 12.68
CA ASP A 110 -22.88 3.61 13.71
C ASP A 110 -23.26 4.87 14.50
N GLU A 111 -24.19 4.72 15.44
CA GLU A 111 -24.68 5.82 16.30
C GLU A 111 -23.58 6.40 17.18
N GLN A 112 -22.54 5.63 17.51
CA GLN A 112 -21.37 6.02 18.28
C GLN A 112 -20.29 6.66 17.40
N GLY A 113 -20.43 6.59 16.06
CA GLY A 113 -19.52 7.14 15.09
C GLY A 113 -18.38 6.18 14.69
N HIS A 114 -18.44 4.90 15.09
CA HIS A 114 -17.49 3.91 14.60
C HIS A 114 -17.67 3.67 13.11
N LYS A 115 -16.57 3.62 12.40
CA LYS A 115 -16.53 3.50 10.95
C LYS A 115 -16.32 2.05 10.53
N THR A 116 -17.07 1.59 9.55
CA THR A 116 -16.78 0.39 8.76
C THR A 116 -16.71 0.76 7.29
N ALA A 117 -15.86 0.08 6.53
CA ALA A 117 -15.78 0.23 5.09
C ALA A 117 -15.95 -1.13 4.42
N THR A 118 -16.77 -1.19 3.36
CA THR A 118 -16.92 -2.37 2.52
C THR A 118 -16.47 -2.03 1.12
N GLN A 119 -15.38 -2.64 0.69
CA GLN A 119 -14.87 -2.53 -0.67
C GLN A 119 -15.33 -3.74 -1.48
N ARG A 120 -16.07 -3.48 -2.57
CA ARG A 120 -16.49 -4.49 -3.54
C ARG A 120 -15.64 -4.36 -4.79
N PHE A 121 -15.36 -5.50 -5.39
CA PHE A 121 -14.68 -5.62 -6.66
C PHE A 121 -15.69 -6.17 -7.67
N GLY A 122 -15.82 -5.51 -8.81
CA GLY A 122 -16.67 -5.99 -9.89
C GLY A 122 -16.21 -7.34 -10.44
N SER A 123 -16.79 -7.78 -11.55
CA SER A 123 -16.57 -9.11 -12.17
C SER A 123 -15.15 -9.38 -12.69
N ARG A 124 -14.16 -8.70 -12.19
CA ARG A 124 -12.79 -8.84 -12.66
C ARG A 124 -12.10 -10.07 -12.11
N THR A 125 -11.49 -10.83 -13.03
CA THR A 125 -10.35 -11.66 -12.71
C THR A 125 -9.27 -10.80 -12.05
N PHE A 126 -8.87 -11.20 -10.87
CA PHE A 126 -7.69 -10.79 -10.13
C PHE A 126 -6.90 -9.63 -10.73
N GLN A 127 -7.16 -8.42 -10.34
CA GLN A 127 -6.27 -7.30 -10.62
C GLN A 127 -5.88 -6.66 -9.29
N ARG A 128 -4.60 -6.31 -9.19
CA ARG A 128 -4.06 -5.51 -8.10
C ARG A 128 -4.90 -4.24 -7.97
N ALA A 129 -5.88 -4.26 -7.08
CA ALA A 129 -6.64 -3.07 -6.77
C ALA A 129 -5.69 -2.07 -6.12
N ARG A 130 -5.52 -0.90 -6.72
CA ARG A 130 -4.80 0.20 -6.09
C ARG A 130 -5.69 0.77 -5.00
N THR A 131 -5.17 0.82 -3.79
CA THR A 131 -5.86 1.38 -2.65
C THR A 131 -5.88 2.90 -2.71
N THR A 132 -7.02 3.46 -2.39
CA THR A 132 -7.11 4.85 -1.95
C THR A 132 -6.66 4.94 -0.49
N ALA A 133 -6.27 6.13 -0.04
CA ALA A 133 -5.85 6.39 1.35
C ALA A 133 -6.91 6.03 2.42
N TYR A 134 -8.08 5.55 2.01
CA TYR A 134 -9.23 5.27 2.86
C TYR A 134 -9.60 3.79 2.97
N ALA A 135 -8.99 2.93 2.18
CA ALA A 135 -9.23 1.49 2.22
C ALA A 135 -7.99 0.76 2.71
N VAL A 136 -8.21 -0.36 3.40
CA VAL A 136 -7.14 -1.30 3.72
C VAL A 136 -6.35 -1.58 2.47
N SER A 137 -5.06 -1.57 2.61
CA SER A 137 -4.14 -1.94 1.57
C SER A 137 -4.49 -3.35 1.08
N VAL A 138 -5.13 -3.43 -0.10
CA VAL A 138 -5.34 -4.70 -0.82
C VAL A 138 -4.00 -5.37 -1.11
N TRP A 139 -2.89 -4.63 -1.04
CA TRP A 139 -1.54 -5.14 -1.10
C TRP A 139 -1.24 -6.18 -0.01
N GLU A 140 -1.70 -5.96 1.22
CA GLU A 140 -1.54 -6.93 2.30
C GLU A 140 -2.25 -8.24 1.96
N ALA A 141 -3.44 -8.17 1.34
CA ALA A 141 -4.17 -9.34 0.89
C ALA A 141 -3.56 -9.97 -0.37
N ALA A 142 -3.05 -9.16 -1.31
CA ALA A 142 -2.48 -9.64 -2.58
C ALA A 142 -1.05 -10.17 -2.42
N ASP A 143 -0.21 -9.51 -1.61
CA ASP A 143 1.18 -9.93 -1.38
C ASP A 143 1.27 -11.22 -0.55
N SER A 144 0.22 -11.55 0.19
CA SER A 144 0.13 -12.80 0.93
C SER A 144 -0.27 -14.02 0.09
N GLY A 145 -0.46 -13.85 -1.22
CA GLY A 145 -0.88 -14.92 -2.14
C GLY A 145 -2.37 -15.28 -2.07
N GLY A 146 -3.13 -14.63 -1.18
CA GLY A 146 -4.54 -14.87 -0.99
C GLY A 146 -5.42 -13.74 -1.50
N GLY A 147 -5.41 -13.45 -2.79
CA GLY A 147 -6.19 -12.35 -3.35
C GLY A 147 -7.68 -12.38 -3.01
N VAL A 148 -8.38 -11.30 -3.34
CA VAL A 148 -9.83 -11.24 -3.17
C VAL A 148 -10.50 -12.13 -4.23
N PRO A 149 -11.37 -13.07 -3.84
CA PRO A 149 -12.12 -13.88 -4.79
C PRO A 149 -12.95 -13.03 -5.76
N ILE A 150 -13.14 -13.52 -6.98
CA ILE A 150 -14.02 -12.86 -7.97
C ILE A 150 -15.41 -12.67 -7.35
N GLY A 151 -15.93 -11.44 -7.36
CA GLY A 151 -17.20 -11.09 -6.73
C GLY A 151 -17.16 -11.01 -5.20
N GLY A 152 -15.99 -11.21 -4.59
CA GLY A 152 -15.79 -11.03 -3.16
C GLY A 152 -15.69 -9.57 -2.73
N SER A 153 -15.38 -9.37 -1.46
CA SER A 153 -15.26 -8.03 -0.86
C SER A 153 -14.21 -7.97 0.24
N ILE A 154 -13.79 -6.77 0.60
CA ILE A 154 -13.02 -6.51 1.81
C ILE A 154 -13.87 -5.68 2.76
N VAL A 155 -14.01 -6.14 4.00
CA VAL A 155 -14.67 -5.40 5.08
C VAL A 155 -13.61 -4.92 6.05
N SER A 156 -13.53 -3.61 6.24
CA SER A 156 -12.61 -2.94 7.18
C SER A 156 -13.38 -2.38 8.37
N ILE A 157 -12.90 -2.66 9.57
CA ILE A 157 -13.50 -2.27 10.85
C ILE A 157 -12.53 -1.33 11.56
N TYR A 158 -13.00 -0.14 11.92
CA TYR A 158 -12.21 0.90 12.57
C TYR A 158 -12.68 1.06 14.02
N ASP A 159 -11.74 1.17 14.93
CA ASP A 159 -11.97 1.32 16.37
C ASP A 159 -11.63 2.73 16.90
N GLY A 160 -11.74 3.74 16.03
CA GLY A 160 -11.43 5.13 16.35
C GLY A 160 -10.06 5.59 15.86
N HIS A 161 -9.28 4.71 15.24
CA HIS A 161 -8.04 5.05 14.56
C HIS A 161 -8.29 5.42 13.09
N ASP A 162 -7.33 6.08 12.45
CA ASP A 162 -7.40 6.42 11.02
C ASP A 162 -7.31 5.16 10.16
N GLU A 163 -6.49 4.19 10.57
CA GLU A 163 -6.38 2.87 9.94
C GLU A 163 -7.34 1.87 10.58
N PRO A 164 -7.83 0.87 9.82
CA PRO A 164 -8.73 -0.14 10.36
C PRO A 164 -8.01 -1.05 11.35
N ALA A 165 -8.67 -1.35 12.48
CA ALA A 165 -8.18 -2.31 13.45
C ALA A 165 -8.25 -3.74 12.91
N GLU A 166 -9.25 -4.01 12.06
CA GLU A 166 -9.43 -5.32 11.43
C GLU A 166 -9.85 -5.16 9.98
N ALA A 167 -9.40 -6.09 9.13
CA ALA A 167 -9.89 -6.24 7.78
C ALA A 167 -10.14 -7.71 7.46
N ARG A 168 -11.27 -7.99 6.81
CA ARG A 168 -11.67 -9.34 6.38
C ARG A 168 -11.79 -9.37 4.87
N VAL A 169 -11.13 -10.32 4.24
CA VAL A 169 -11.34 -10.69 2.84
C VAL A 169 -12.45 -11.73 2.81
N LEU A 170 -13.54 -11.43 2.14
CA LEU A 170 -14.71 -12.28 2.02
C LEU A 170 -14.83 -12.83 0.60
N ASP A 171 -15.30 -14.06 0.49
CA ASP A 171 -15.73 -14.65 -0.77
C ASP A 171 -17.12 -14.10 -1.20
N PRO A 172 -17.65 -14.47 -2.38
CA PRO A 172 -18.98 -14.06 -2.83
C PRO A 172 -20.13 -14.53 -1.92
N ALA A 173 -19.93 -15.60 -1.16
CA ALA A 173 -20.90 -16.12 -0.19
C ALA A 173 -20.81 -15.39 1.17
N GLY A 174 -19.87 -14.44 1.32
CA GLY A 174 -19.65 -13.71 2.56
C GLY A 174 -18.83 -14.47 3.61
N GLN A 175 -18.17 -15.57 3.24
CA GLN A 175 -17.30 -16.31 4.14
C GLN A 175 -15.93 -15.64 4.22
N THR A 176 -15.36 -15.53 5.42
CA THR A 176 -14.03 -14.98 5.60
C THR A 176 -12.98 -15.97 5.10
N VAL A 177 -12.16 -15.51 4.16
CA VAL A 177 -11.00 -16.24 3.63
C VAL A 177 -9.77 -15.94 4.47
N THR A 178 -9.52 -14.63 4.66
CA THR A 178 -8.34 -14.10 5.37
C THR A 178 -8.76 -12.93 6.24
N ARG A 179 -8.15 -12.82 7.41
CA ARG A 179 -8.32 -11.70 8.34
C ARG A 179 -6.97 -11.05 8.62
N PHE A 180 -6.96 -9.73 8.66
CA PHE A 180 -5.83 -8.92 9.11
C PHE A 180 -6.22 -8.20 10.39
N VAL A 181 -5.38 -8.32 11.41
CA VAL A 181 -5.60 -7.67 12.71
C VAL A 181 -4.43 -6.74 12.99
N ARG A 182 -4.73 -5.50 13.34
CA ARG A 182 -3.74 -4.48 13.69
C ARG A 182 -3.74 -4.21 15.18
N THR A 183 -2.54 -4.03 15.70
CA THR A 183 -2.31 -3.54 17.07
C THR A 183 -1.73 -2.13 16.98
N PHE A 184 -2.21 -1.25 17.83
CA PHE A 184 -1.78 0.15 17.89
C PHE A 184 -1.04 0.43 19.19
N ASP A 185 -0.11 1.38 19.13
CA ASP A 185 0.50 1.94 20.34
C ASP A 185 -0.40 3.02 20.98
N ALA A 186 0.05 3.57 22.11
CA ALA A 186 -0.69 4.62 22.81
C ALA A 186 -0.87 5.92 22.01
N ASN A 187 -0.15 6.12 20.92
CA ASN A 187 -0.26 7.26 20.02
C ASN A 187 -1.14 6.95 18.79
N GLY A 188 -1.75 5.78 18.72
CA GLY A 188 -2.59 5.34 17.60
C GLY A 188 -1.82 4.90 16.35
N ARG A 189 -0.51 4.59 16.47
CA ARG A 189 0.31 4.11 15.36
C ARG A 189 0.30 2.59 15.31
N VAL A 190 0.21 2.01 14.13
CA VAL A 190 0.26 0.55 13.93
C VAL A 190 1.63 0.02 14.37
N VAL A 191 1.67 -0.87 15.35
CA VAL A 191 2.89 -1.55 15.79
C VAL A 191 2.98 -2.99 15.29
N GLU A 192 1.84 -3.59 14.95
CA GLU A 192 1.80 -4.94 14.43
C GLU A 192 0.60 -5.14 13.50
N VAL A 193 0.81 -5.90 12.45
CA VAL A 193 -0.24 -6.41 11.55
C VAL A 193 -0.08 -7.92 11.48
N ASN A 194 -1.09 -8.66 11.89
CA ASN A 194 -1.12 -10.12 11.80
C ASN A 194 -2.14 -10.57 10.76
N GLN A 195 -1.74 -11.47 9.90
CA GLN A 195 -2.60 -12.14 8.94
C GLN A 195 -3.00 -13.52 9.48
N GLU A 196 -4.29 -13.78 9.48
CA GLU A 196 -4.88 -15.06 9.88
C GLU A 196 -5.63 -15.66 8.68
N LEU A 197 -5.23 -16.86 8.27
CA LEU A 197 -5.94 -17.62 7.24
C LEU A 197 -7.08 -18.39 7.90
N GLU A 198 -8.31 -17.89 7.82
CA GLU A 198 -9.47 -18.55 8.41
C GLU A 198 -9.94 -19.73 7.56
N ASN A 199 -9.89 -19.57 6.23
CA ASN A 199 -10.29 -20.59 5.26
C ASN A 199 -9.20 -20.83 4.20
N PRO A 200 -8.09 -21.48 4.55
CA PRO A 200 -6.99 -21.69 3.63
C PRO A 200 -7.37 -22.55 2.40
N GLY A 201 -8.34 -23.44 2.53
CA GLY A 201 -8.86 -24.21 1.40
C GLY A 201 -9.61 -23.34 0.39
N LEU A 202 -10.35 -22.37 0.86
CA LEU A 202 -11.03 -21.41 0.00
C LEU A 202 -10.01 -20.54 -0.75
N MET A 203 -8.90 -20.18 -0.11
CA MET A 203 -7.80 -19.49 -0.75
C MET A 203 -7.21 -20.33 -1.90
N LEU A 204 -6.93 -21.61 -1.66
CA LEU A 204 -6.42 -22.51 -2.71
C LEU A 204 -7.46 -22.72 -3.82
N ALA A 205 -8.74 -22.89 -3.48
CA ALA A 205 -9.81 -23.02 -4.46
C ALA A 205 -9.86 -21.81 -5.41
N ASN A 206 -9.69 -20.61 -4.90
CA ASN A 206 -9.68 -19.38 -5.70
C ASN A 206 -8.45 -19.26 -6.63
N MET A 207 -7.38 -20.01 -6.37
CA MET A 207 -6.21 -20.10 -7.24
C MET A 207 -6.37 -21.10 -8.38
N LEU A 208 -7.39 -21.98 -8.34
CA LEU A 208 -7.67 -22.94 -9.39
C LEU A 208 -8.30 -22.23 -10.61
N PRO A 209 -8.11 -22.79 -11.83
CA PRO A 209 -8.87 -22.37 -13.00
C PRO A 209 -10.38 -22.46 -12.76
N ALA A 210 -11.16 -21.55 -13.34
CA ALA A 210 -12.61 -21.47 -13.13
C ALA A 210 -13.34 -22.79 -13.43
N GLU A 211 -12.86 -23.55 -14.43
CA GLU A 211 -13.41 -24.87 -14.78
C GLU A 211 -13.18 -25.93 -13.69
N GLU A 212 -12.11 -25.82 -12.92
CA GLU A 212 -11.80 -26.71 -11.80
C GLU A 212 -12.54 -26.28 -10.55
N GLN A 213 -12.66 -24.97 -10.31
CA GLN A 213 -13.49 -24.44 -9.22
C GLN A 213 -14.94 -24.90 -9.35
N ALA A 214 -15.52 -24.87 -10.57
CA ALA A 214 -16.90 -25.28 -10.83
C ALA A 214 -17.15 -26.79 -10.58
N LYS A 215 -16.12 -27.60 -10.47
CA LYS A 215 -16.19 -29.05 -10.20
C LYS A 215 -16.03 -29.39 -8.71
N LEU A 216 -15.66 -28.40 -7.87
CA LEU A 216 -15.49 -28.61 -6.44
C LEU A 216 -16.86 -28.74 -5.77
N ASP A 217 -17.15 -29.96 -5.32
CA ASP A 217 -18.26 -30.23 -4.40
C ASP A 217 -17.81 -30.06 -2.92
N ASP A 218 -18.70 -30.25 -1.98
CA ASP A 218 -18.42 -30.10 -0.53
C ASP A 218 -17.29 -31.01 -0.08
N LYS A 219 -17.17 -32.25 -0.67
CA LYS A 219 -16.10 -33.19 -0.34
C LYS A 219 -14.75 -32.73 -0.90
N GLY A 220 -14.77 -32.17 -2.12
CA GLY A 220 -13.59 -31.57 -2.73
C GLY A 220 -13.08 -30.38 -1.93
N MET A 221 -13.99 -29.52 -1.46
CA MET A 221 -13.65 -28.39 -0.58
C MET A 221 -13.11 -28.85 0.78
N GLU A 222 -13.70 -29.89 1.40
CA GLU A 222 -13.19 -30.44 2.67
C GLU A 222 -11.79 -31.03 2.50
N ALA A 223 -11.55 -31.77 1.42
CA ALA A 223 -10.23 -32.30 1.08
C ALA A 223 -9.21 -31.18 0.88
N LEU A 224 -9.57 -30.16 0.12
CA LEU A 224 -8.73 -29.00 -0.14
C LEU A 224 -8.41 -28.21 1.15
N ASN A 225 -9.39 -28.03 2.03
CA ASN A 225 -9.19 -27.43 3.33
C ASN A 225 -8.23 -28.22 4.22
N LYS A 226 -8.33 -29.55 4.20
CA LYS A 226 -7.43 -30.43 4.96
C LYS A 226 -6.00 -30.34 4.43
N GLU A 227 -5.84 -30.35 3.10
CA GLU A 227 -4.54 -30.22 2.46
C GLU A 227 -3.92 -28.84 2.71
N ALA A 228 -4.69 -27.78 2.53
CA ALA A 228 -4.27 -26.42 2.81
C ALA A 228 -3.85 -26.22 4.27
N LYS A 229 -4.65 -26.72 5.23
CA LYS A 229 -4.29 -26.67 6.65
C LYS A 229 -3.00 -27.43 6.93
N ALA A 230 -2.77 -28.58 6.30
CA ALA A 230 -1.51 -29.32 6.45
C ALA A 230 -0.34 -28.54 5.84
N MET A 231 -0.53 -27.95 4.67
CA MET A 231 0.49 -27.14 3.98
C MET A 231 0.87 -25.90 4.81
N PHE A 232 -0.10 -25.21 5.41
CA PHE A 232 0.12 -23.99 6.15
C PHE A 232 0.38 -24.19 7.65
N SER A 233 0.17 -25.40 8.20
CA SER A 233 0.30 -25.69 9.64
C SER A 233 1.69 -25.51 10.23
N GLY A 234 2.74 -25.57 9.41
CA GLY A 234 4.13 -25.35 9.82
C GLY A 234 4.64 -23.93 9.54
N LEU A 235 3.83 -23.10 8.90
CA LEU A 235 4.23 -21.76 8.49
C LEU A 235 3.94 -20.77 9.61
N ARG A 236 4.94 -19.96 9.96
CA ARG A 236 4.70 -18.78 10.79
C ARG A 236 3.75 -17.86 10.04
N GLY A 237 2.71 -17.36 10.71
CA GLY A 237 1.75 -16.44 10.11
C GLY A 237 2.44 -15.27 9.42
N SER A 238 1.85 -14.80 8.33
CA SER A 238 2.30 -13.58 7.67
C SER A 238 1.95 -12.37 8.53
N GLY A 239 2.79 -11.35 8.49
CA GLY A 239 2.54 -10.12 9.24
C GLY A 239 3.71 -9.15 9.19
N SER A 240 3.48 -7.99 9.76
CA SER A 240 4.48 -6.94 9.86
C SER A 240 4.50 -6.36 11.27
N SER A 241 5.67 -5.91 11.72
CA SER A 241 5.78 -5.14 12.96
C SER A 241 6.65 -3.90 12.75
N TYR A 242 6.38 -2.85 13.55
CA TYR A 242 7.01 -1.56 13.40
C TYR A 242 7.46 -1.01 14.76
N SER A 243 8.65 -0.44 14.78
CA SER A 243 9.16 0.35 15.92
C SER A 243 9.35 1.79 15.49
N TYR A 244 9.06 2.71 16.40
CA TYR A 244 9.09 4.13 16.13
C TYR A 244 10.04 4.86 17.08
N ASP A 245 10.65 5.94 16.58
CA ASP A 245 11.39 6.88 17.41
C ASP A 245 10.44 7.83 18.17
N ALA A 246 11.03 8.73 18.97
CA ALA A 246 10.29 9.74 19.72
C ALA A 246 9.55 10.76 18.83
N HIS A 247 9.92 10.87 17.55
CA HIS A 247 9.28 11.74 16.56
C HIS A 247 8.17 11.04 15.76
N GLY A 248 7.92 9.74 16.03
CA GLY A 248 6.91 8.96 15.33
C GLY A 248 7.36 8.39 13.98
N ARG A 249 8.67 8.39 13.69
CA ARG A 249 9.24 7.84 12.46
C ARG A 249 9.59 6.37 12.65
N ILE A 250 9.36 5.53 11.64
CA ILE A 250 9.70 4.10 11.69
C ILE A 250 11.22 3.95 11.69
N VAL A 251 11.78 3.36 12.76
CA VAL A 251 13.21 3.05 12.88
C VAL A 251 13.50 1.57 12.63
N GLU A 252 12.51 0.71 12.79
CA GLU A 252 12.59 -0.70 12.40
C GLU A 252 11.24 -1.15 11.83
N SER A 253 11.28 -1.88 10.74
CA SER A 253 10.14 -2.68 10.27
C SER A 253 10.59 -4.12 10.07
N ARG A 254 9.70 -5.03 10.39
CA ARG A 254 9.88 -6.46 10.20
C ARG A 254 8.70 -7.00 9.43
N GLU A 255 8.95 -7.50 8.23
CA GLU A 255 7.97 -8.15 7.37
C GLU A 255 8.23 -9.64 7.36
N ARG A 256 7.19 -10.42 7.57
CA ARG A 256 7.28 -11.87 7.64
C ARG A 256 6.17 -12.49 6.81
N ASN A 257 6.53 -13.42 5.96
CA ASN A 257 5.60 -14.31 5.27
C ASN A 257 6.17 -15.75 5.25
N PHE A 258 5.49 -16.63 4.57
CA PHE A 258 5.91 -18.03 4.47
C PHE A 258 7.23 -18.23 3.70
N ALA A 259 7.65 -17.30 2.85
CA ALA A 259 8.85 -17.41 2.03
C ALA A 259 10.08 -16.77 2.69
N PHE A 260 9.91 -15.65 3.39
CA PHE A 260 11.04 -14.90 3.96
C PHE A 260 10.65 -14.10 5.20
N GLU A 261 11.65 -13.68 5.93
CA GLU A 261 11.59 -12.59 6.91
C GLU A 261 12.53 -11.47 6.43
N LYS A 262 12.02 -10.24 6.38
CA LYS A 262 12.76 -9.05 6.03
C LYS A 262 12.74 -8.09 7.19
N ILE A 263 13.91 -7.68 7.64
CA ILE A 263 14.10 -6.66 8.68
C ILE A 263 14.73 -5.44 8.01
N THR A 264 14.09 -4.29 8.19
CA THR A 264 14.61 -3.01 7.72
C THR A 264 14.84 -2.10 8.92
N THR A 265 16.04 -1.57 9.09
CA THR A 265 16.37 -0.53 10.07
C THR A 265 16.70 0.77 9.38
N ILE A 266 16.26 1.90 9.94
CA ILE A 266 16.36 3.23 9.34
C ILE A 266 16.91 4.21 10.36
N ASP A 267 17.96 4.94 9.97
CA ASP A 267 18.50 6.07 10.72
C ASP A 267 18.13 7.39 10.05
N TYR A 268 17.89 8.44 10.84
CA TYR A 268 17.45 9.75 10.37
C TYR A 268 18.41 10.86 10.83
N ASN A 269 18.51 11.92 10.02
CA ASN A 269 19.18 13.15 10.41
C ASN A 269 18.29 14.05 11.27
N ALA A 270 18.81 15.21 11.67
CA ALA A 270 18.08 16.19 12.47
C ALA A 270 16.90 16.84 11.71
N GLN A 271 16.94 16.84 10.38
CA GLN A 271 15.85 17.33 9.51
C GLN A 271 14.72 16.32 9.37
N GLY A 272 14.95 15.05 9.74
CA GLY A 272 13.97 14.00 9.61
C GLY A 272 14.12 13.15 8.34
N ASP A 273 15.14 13.38 7.54
CA ASP A 273 15.42 12.60 6.34
C ASP A 273 16.25 11.36 6.68
N ARG A 274 16.02 10.26 5.95
CA ARG A 274 16.75 9.00 6.13
C ARG A 274 18.21 9.19 5.74
N VAL A 275 19.14 8.80 6.61
CA VAL A 275 20.57 8.85 6.29
C VAL A 275 21.17 7.48 6.07
N GLU A 276 20.58 6.45 6.66
CA GLU A 276 20.99 5.07 6.44
C GLU A 276 19.79 4.13 6.52
N GLU A 277 19.77 3.13 5.65
CA GLU A 277 18.81 2.04 5.68
C GLU A 277 19.56 0.72 5.51
N ARG A 278 19.32 -0.22 6.41
CA ARG A 278 19.84 -1.59 6.33
C ARG A 278 18.69 -2.55 6.16
N ARG A 279 18.81 -3.46 5.22
CA ARG A 279 17.86 -4.54 4.99
C ARG A 279 18.55 -5.87 5.17
N ALA A 280 17.94 -6.74 5.95
CA ALA A 280 18.32 -8.14 6.10
C ALA A 280 17.15 -9.01 5.65
N ILE A 281 17.38 -9.87 4.67
CA ILE A 281 16.38 -10.83 4.18
C ILE A 281 16.87 -12.23 4.53
N THR A 282 16.05 -12.98 5.26
CA THR A 282 16.31 -14.38 5.61
C THR A 282 15.26 -15.24 4.95
N ASN A 283 15.70 -16.23 4.19
CA ASN A 283 14.81 -17.20 3.56
C ASN A 283 14.27 -18.16 4.62
N ASN A 284 12.94 -18.24 4.73
CA ASN A 284 12.24 -19.14 5.65
C ASN A 284 11.67 -20.38 4.94
N CYS A 285 11.98 -20.60 3.65
CA CYS A 285 11.39 -21.70 2.88
C CYS A 285 11.68 -23.06 3.53
N ALA A 286 10.66 -23.58 4.18
CA ALA A 286 10.58 -24.98 4.59
C ALA A 286 10.20 -25.93 3.44
N PHE A 287 10.07 -25.40 2.20
CA PHE A 287 9.74 -26.22 1.03
C PHE A 287 11.01 -26.83 0.49
N PRO A 288 11.14 -28.17 0.49
CA PRO A 288 12.25 -28.82 -0.16
C PRO A 288 12.14 -28.56 -1.68
N GLU A 289 13.18 -27.97 -2.23
CA GLU A 289 13.55 -27.95 -3.65
C GLU A 289 12.42 -27.91 -4.71
N SER A 290 11.33 -27.21 -4.48
CA SER A 290 10.38 -26.93 -5.54
C SER A 290 10.90 -25.75 -6.36
N SER A 291 11.12 -25.97 -7.59
CA SER A 291 11.46 -25.20 -8.80
C SER A 291 11.33 -23.65 -8.84
N SER A 292 11.07 -22.97 -7.79
CA SER A 292 11.23 -21.50 -7.67
C SER A 292 12.52 -21.21 -6.95
N PRO A 293 13.45 -20.42 -7.52
CA PRO A 293 14.62 -19.98 -6.80
C PRO A 293 14.16 -19.25 -5.54
N GLY A 294 14.49 -19.80 -4.37
CA GLY A 294 14.19 -19.15 -3.09
C GLY A 294 14.73 -17.73 -3.07
N VAL A 295 14.06 -16.85 -2.33
CA VAL A 295 14.59 -15.51 -2.11
C VAL A 295 15.97 -15.66 -1.47
N PRO A 296 17.06 -15.16 -2.08
CA PRO A 296 18.38 -15.32 -1.51
C PRO A 296 18.47 -14.57 -0.19
N ASN A 297 19.22 -15.11 0.78
CA ASN A 297 19.62 -14.33 1.94
C ASN A 297 20.41 -13.13 1.48
N GLU A 298 19.93 -11.94 1.79
CA GLU A 298 20.54 -10.70 1.33
C GLU A 298 20.68 -9.73 2.50
N ASN A 299 21.86 -9.11 2.57
CA ASN A 299 22.08 -7.97 3.44
C ASN A 299 22.45 -6.79 2.54
N SER A 300 21.66 -5.76 2.56
CA SER A 300 21.91 -4.55 1.80
C SER A 300 21.88 -3.32 2.70
N LYS A 301 22.73 -2.36 2.34
CA LYS A 301 22.87 -1.10 3.04
C LYS A 301 22.78 0.04 2.04
N PHE A 302 21.92 1.00 2.34
CA PHE A 302 21.76 2.23 1.59
C PHE A 302 22.21 3.39 2.47
N GLN A 303 22.96 4.31 1.89
CA GLN A 303 23.36 5.57 2.52
C GLN A 303 22.83 6.72 1.68
N TYR A 304 22.24 7.71 2.36
CA TYR A 304 21.58 8.85 1.75
C TYR A 304 22.30 10.13 2.13
N GLY A 305 22.70 10.91 1.12
CA GLY A 305 23.31 12.23 1.29
C GLY A 305 22.38 13.30 0.72
N TYR A 306 22.19 14.41 1.42
CA TYR A 306 21.27 15.48 1.01
C TYR A 306 21.96 16.82 0.92
N GLN A 307 21.54 17.63 -0.07
CA GLN A 307 21.73 19.06 -0.09
C GLN A 307 20.39 19.74 0.06
N TYR A 308 20.35 20.87 0.75
CA TYR A 308 19.10 21.58 1.08
C TYR A 308 19.12 23.00 0.55
N ASP A 309 17.92 23.52 0.18
CA ASP A 309 17.69 24.92 -0.10
C ASP A 309 17.57 25.77 1.21
N SER A 310 17.36 27.06 1.05
CA SER A 310 17.21 27.97 2.19
C SER A 310 15.91 27.77 2.99
N TYR A 311 14.94 27.04 2.47
CA TYR A 311 13.69 26.67 3.15
C TYR A 311 13.81 25.34 3.89
N GLY A 312 14.90 24.60 3.70
CA GLY A 312 15.11 23.27 4.27
C GLY A 312 14.55 22.14 3.40
N ASN A 313 14.15 22.41 2.16
CA ASN A 313 13.81 21.36 1.21
C ASN A 313 15.10 20.75 0.66
N TRP A 314 15.19 19.41 0.62
CA TRP A 314 16.31 18.79 -0.08
C TRP A 314 16.19 19.06 -1.60
N VAL A 315 17.32 19.39 -2.21
CA VAL A 315 17.41 19.68 -3.66
C VAL A 315 18.23 18.66 -4.41
N GLU A 316 19.12 17.97 -3.70
CA GLU A 316 19.89 16.85 -4.23
C GLU A 316 19.91 15.72 -3.21
N LEU A 317 19.70 14.51 -3.67
CA LEU A 317 19.78 13.27 -2.91
C LEU A 317 20.74 12.32 -3.62
N THR A 318 21.77 11.88 -2.93
CA THR A 318 22.69 10.84 -3.39
C THR A 318 22.38 9.55 -2.62
N ILE A 319 22.21 8.44 -3.33
CA ILE A 319 21.97 7.11 -2.76
C ILE A 319 23.13 6.19 -3.12
N ASN A 320 23.82 5.71 -2.10
CA ASN A 320 24.89 4.70 -2.23
C ASN A 320 24.35 3.34 -1.76
N HIS A 321 24.55 2.30 -2.55
CA HIS A 321 24.14 0.93 -2.24
C HIS A 321 25.35 0.00 -2.09
N SER A 322 25.51 -0.66 -0.94
CA SER A 322 26.73 -1.42 -0.61
C SER A 322 26.92 -2.72 -1.40
N SER A 323 25.85 -3.26 -2.02
CA SER A 323 25.94 -4.49 -2.82
C SER A 323 26.15 -4.23 -4.31
N ARG A 324 26.16 -2.96 -4.75
CA ARG A 324 26.40 -2.57 -6.14
C ARG A 324 27.76 -1.89 -6.28
N THR A 325 28.50 -2.32 -7.27
CA THR A 325 29.76 -1.66 -7.71
C THR A 325 29.50 -0.49 -8.66
N ASP A 326 28.21 -0.22 -8.94
CA ASP A 326 27.78 0.82 -9.86
C ASP A 326 27.88 2.22 -9.23
N GLU A 327 27.85 3.23 -10.07
CA GLU A 327 27.85 4.63 -9.62
C GLU A 327 26.67 4.94 -8.69
N PRO A 328 26.85 5.86 -7.73
CA PRO A 328 25.76 6.29 -6.84
C PRO A 328 24.57 6.81 -7.64
N LEU A 329 23.37 6.44 -7.23
CA LEU A 329 22.16 7.03 -7.78
C LEU A 329 22.03 8.47 -7.27
N SER A 330 21.91 9.42 -8.18
CA SER A 330 21.63 10.82 -7.86
C SER A 330 20.19 11.17 -8.19
N VAL A 331 19.54 11.90 -7.32
CA VAL A 331 18.15 12.36 -7.49
C VAL A 331 18.12 13.87 -7.26
N ASN A 332 17.71 14.63 -8.27
CA ASN A 332 17.55 16.06 -8.18
C ASN A 332 16.08 16.44 -7.91
N ARG A 333 15.87 17.44 -7.06
CA ARG A 333 14.56 17.98 -6.75
C ARG A 333 14.54 19.49 -6.96
N ARG A 334 13.53 19.97 -7.65
CA ARG A 334 13.28 21.42 -7.82
C ARG A 334 11.88 21.72 -7.28
N ALA A 335 11.80 22.65 -6.35
CA ALA A 335 10.56 23.17 -5.79
C ALA A 335 10.38 24.65 -6.22
N SER A 336 9.21 25.02 -6.74
CA SER A 336 8.90 26.35 -7.22
C SER A 336 7.48 26.80 -6.82
#